data_f7efe89f2e3fd6f4f45de6e93c5be163
#
_entry.id   f7efe89f2e3fd6f4f45de6e93c5be163
#
_cell.length_a   1.000
_cell.length_b   1.000
_cell.length_c   1.000
_cell.angle_alpha   90.00
_cell.angle_beta   90.00
_cell.angle_gamma   90.00
#
_symmetry.space_group_name_H-M   'P 1'
#
loop_
_entity.id
_entity.type
_entity.pdbx_description
1 polymer ?
#
loop_
_entity_poly.entity_id
_entity_poly.type
_entity_poly.pdbx_seq_one_letter_code
_entity_poly.pdbx_strand_id
1 'polypeptide(L)'
;MRRGFVIAGCLVALVASACSTKSAIPRFEPEPVEAMGSAPEPTAPPAYRVDYGDKLNVQFLYHSELDTAPVVRPDGQVTVPGLGDFYAVGMTPDELETDISRRASITHRNPVVTVLVQEFRRHHAYIGGRVRQPGFVAIRPGLTTLRAVLERGGFARGARLDSVLHVAWDQSGGYAAQRIDLARVLETGSTAQDIILGPNDVVYVPASWIADAGLFVDQYIRDLIPIREPNTRLPTIGE
;
A
#
# COMPACT_ATOMS: atom_id res chain seq x y z
N MET A 1 -46.62 -94.99 13.43
CA MET A 1 -47.68 -94.93 12.45
C MET A 1 -48.13 -93.46 12.30
N ARG A 2 -48.37 -93.04 11.06
CA ARG A 2 -49.00 -91.78 10.55
C ARG A 2 -48.17 -90.50 10.61
N ARG A 3 -47.76 -90.25 9.55
CA ARG A 3 -47.49 -89.22 8.55
C ARG A 3 -48.49 -88.05 8.70
N GLY A 4 -47.98 -86.85 8.80
CA GLY A 4 -48.68 -85.57 8.61
C GLY A 4 -47.85 -84.62 7.87
N PHE A 5 -48.21 -84.35 6.62
CA PHE A 5 -47.67 -83.47 5.62
C PHE A 5 -48.22 -82.08 5.90
N VAL A 6 -47.35 -81.06 6.02
CA VAL A 6 -47.79 -79.65 6.01
C VAL A 6 -46.98 -78.90 4.97
N ILE A 7 -47.68 -78.29 4.09
CA ILE A 7 -47.33 -77.62 2.88
C ILE A 7 -46.68 -76.26 3.22
N ALA A 8 -45.55 -76.03 2.61
CA ALA A 8 -44.82 -74.71 2.65
C ALA A 8 -45.54 -73.66 1.78
N GLY A 9 -45.97 -72.61 2.40
CA GLY A 9 -46.45 -71.41 1.68
C GLY A 9 -45.23 -70.45 1.48
N CYS A 10 -44.88 -70.30 0.22
CA CYS A 10 -43.78 -69.34 -0.18
C CYS A 10 -44.40 -67.97 -0.34
N LEU A 11 -44.08 -67.05 0.61
CA LEU A 11 -44.48 -65.67 0.52
C LEU A 11 -43.26 -64.86 0.00
N VAL A 12 -43.36 -64.51 -1.28
CA VAL A 12 -42.33 -63.63 -1.94
C VAL A 12 -42.61 -62.20 -1.51
N ALA A 13 -41.76 -61.67 -0.61
CA ALA A 13 -41.77 -60.28 -0.27
C ALA A 13 -40.81 -59.53 -1.24
N LEU A 14 -41.39 -58.77 -2.14
CA LEU A 14 -40.70 -57.88 -3.04
C LEU A 14 -40.22 -56.64 -2.22
N VAL A 15 -38.91 -56.55 -1.88
CA VAL A 15 -38.31 -55.40 -1.25
C VAL A 15 -37.90 -54.42 -2.36
N ALA A 16 -38.73 -53.39 -2.55
CA ALA A 16 -38.34 -52.24 -3.39
C ALA A 16 -37.26 -51.43 -2.69
N SER A 17 -36.01 -51.62 -3.08
CA SER A 17 -34.88 -50.75 -2.68
C SER A 17 -35.01 -49.43 -3.41
N ALA A 18 -35.60 -48.43 -2.77
CA ALA A 18 -35.54 -47.05 -3.21
C ALA A 18 -34.12 -46.50 -2.86
N CYS A 19 -33.21 -46.45 -3.84
CA CYS A 19 -31.99 -45.70 -3.76
C CYS A 19 -32.31 -44.22 -3.76
N SER A 20 -32.47 -43.61 -2.57
CA SER A 20 -32.49 -42.18 -2.39
C SER A 20 -31.04 -41.71 -2.24
N THR A 21 -30.39 -41.42 -3.35
CA THR A 21 -29.13 -40.68 -3.35
C THR A 21 -29.43 -39.23 -2.99
N LYS A 22 -29.52 -38.94 -1.69
CA LYS A 22 -29.39 -37.57 -1.19
C LYS A 22 -27.96 -37.13 -1.47
N SER A 23 -27.78 -36.33 -2.52
CA SER A 23 -26.58 -35.52 -2.75
C SER A 23 -26.49 -34.55 -1.57
N ALA A 24 -25.76 -34.92 -0.54
CA ALA A 24 -25.42 -34.02 0.56
C ALA A 24 -24.40 -33.05 0.02
N ILE A 25 -24.85 -31.85 -0.34
CA ILE A 25 -23.94 -30.70 -0.49
C ILE A 25 -23.21 -30.59 0.88
N PRO A 26 -21.86 -30.66 0.92
CA PRO A 26 -21.16 -30.48 2.15
C PRO A 26 -21.53 -29.12 2.70
N ARG A 27 -22.25 -29.12 3.82
CA ARG A 27 -22.51 -27.91 4.58
C ARG A 27 -21.14 -27.43 5.08
N PHE A 28 -20.69 -26.35 4.53
CA PHE A 28 -19.50 -25.67 5.08
C PHE A 28 -19.87 -25.20 6.48
N GLU A 29 -19.53 -25.99 7.46
CA GLU A 29 -19.56 -25.59 8.86
C GLU A 29 -18.32 -24.76 9.07
N PRO A 30 -18.42 -23.44 9.28
CA PRO A 30 -17.23 -22.64 9.54
C PRO A 30 -16.63 -23.20 10.82
N GLU A 31 -15.43 -23.78 10.72
CA GLU A 31 -14.65 -24.10 11.90
C GLU A 31 -14.58 -22.85 12.77
N PRO A 32 -14.75 -22.96 14.10
CA PRO A 32 -14.55 -21.83 14.99
C PRO A 32 -13.16 -21.30 14.69
N VAL A 33 -13.07 -20.06 14.20
CA VAL A 33 -11.81 -19.36 14.04
C VAL A 33 -11.27 -19.26 15.47
N GLU A 34 -10.45 -20.24 15.88
CA GLU A 34 -9.70 -20.14 17.12
C GLU A 34 -9.03 -18.77 17.07
N ALA A 35 -9.28 -17.96 18.08
CA ALA A 35 -8.95 -16.57 18.14
C ALA A 35 -7.54 -16.38 17.57
N MET A 36 -7.47 -15.86 16.37
CA MET A 36 -6.22 -15.37 15.78
C MET A 36 -5.60 -14.54 16.88
N GLY A 37 -4.46 -15.02 17.37
CA GLY A 37 -3.77 -14.41 18.50
C GLY A 37 -3.83 -12.89 18.35
N SER A 38 -4.17 -12.20 19.41
CA SER A 38 -4.43 -10.76 19.44
C SER A 38 -3.51 -10.06 18.48
N ALA A 39 -4.11 -9.47 17.42
CA ALA A 39 -3.34 -8.66 16.50
C ALA A 39 -2.48 -7.71 17.33
N PRO A 40 -1.19 -7.55 17.02
CA PRO A 40 -0.36 -6.60 17.75
C PRO A 40 -1.12 -5.28 17.76
N GLU A 41 -1.25 -4.73 18.97
CA GLU A 41 -1.95 -3.47 19.18
C GLU A 41 -1.47 -2.47 18.14
N PRO A 42 -2.35 -1.84 17.38
CA PRO A 42 -1.91 -1.00 16.27
C PRO A 42 -1.03 0.11 16.87
N THR A 43 0.27 0.01 16.64
CA THR A 43 1.20 1.11 16.94
C THR A 43 0.61 2.33 16.23
N ALA A 44 0.35 3.40 16.98
CA ALA A 44 -0.22 4.62 16.42
C ALA A 44 0.57 5.00 15.17
N PRO A 45 -0.09 5.27 14.04
CA PRO A 45 0.61 5.61 12.83
C PRO A 45 1.54 6.81 13.12
N PRO A 46 2.74 6.84 12.52
CA PRO A 46 3.65 7.96 12.71
C PRO A 46 2.94 9.27 12.36
N ALA A 47 3.20 10.33 13.14
CA ALA A 47 2.60 11.63 12.92
C ALA A 47 2.87 12.08 11.47
N TYR A 48 1.83 12.59 10.81
CA TYR A 48 1.95 13.11 9.46
C TYR A 48 2.96 14.26 9.44
N ARG A 49 3.81 14.29 8.41
CA ARG A 49 4.73 15.38 8.13
C ARG A 49 4.44 15.98 6.76
N VAL A 50 4.40 17.30 6.72
CA VAL A 50 4.15 18.07 5.50
C VAL A 50 5.20 17.78 4.45
N ASP A 51 4.77 17.59 3.21
CA ASP A 51 5.65 17.30 2.08
C ASP A 51 5.46 18.32 0.93
N TYR A 52 6.39 18.30 -0.01
CA TYR A 52 6.34 19.15 -1.22
C TYR A 52 5.03 18.95 -1.98
N GLY A 53 4.37 20.06 -2.34
CA GLY A 53 3.13 20.04 -3.12
C GLY A 53 1.87 19.76 -2.33
N ASP A 54 1.96 19.61 -1.01
CA ASP A 54 0.78 19.58 -0.14
C ASP A 54 0.10 20.95 -0.15
N LYS A 55 -1.21 20.94 -0.09
CA LYS A 55 -2.01 22.13 0.06
C LYS A 55 -2.44 22.26 1.50
N LEU A 56 -2.00 23.32 2.14
CA LEU A 56 -2.35 23.64 3.50
C LEU A 56 -3.51 24.64 3.53
N ASN A 57 -4.22 24.69 4.63
CA ASN A 57 -5.17 25.74 4.95
C ASN A 57 -4.77 26.34 6.31
N VAL A 58 -4.27 27.55 6.28
CA VAL A 58 -3.84 28.30 7.46
C VAL A 58 -4.94 29.29 7.82
N GLN A 59 -5.52 29.15 9.00
CA GLN A 59 -6.62 29.97 9.48
C GLN A 59 -6.22 30.69 10.76
N PHE A 60 -6.62 31.94 10.86
CA PHE A 60 -6.42 32.80 12.04
C PHE A 60 -7.77 33.12 12.66
N LEU A 61 -8.03 32.66 13.87
CA LEU A 61 -9.34 32.78 14.53
C LEU A 61 -9.85 34.25 14.63
N TYR A 62 -8.94 35.21 14.81
CA TYR A 62 -9.29 36.64 15.01
C TYR A 62 -8.77 37.54 13.88
N HIS A 63 -8.08 37.01 12.88
CA HIS A 63 -7.41 37.74 11.81
C HIS A 63 -7.63 37.06 10.46
N SER A 64 -8.91 37.00 10.04
CA SER A 64 -9.27 36.31 8.79
C SER A 64 -8.63 36.92 7.52
N GLU A 65 -8.13 38.16 7.61
CA GLU A 65 -7.35 38.81 6.54
C GLU A 65 -6.00 38.11 6.26
N LEU A 66 -5.53 37.27 7.19
CA LEU A 66 -4.31 36.47 7.06
C LEU A 66 -4.61 35.03 6.61
N ASP A 67 -5.89 34.63 6.53
CA ASP A 67 -6.29 33.30 6.11
C ASP A 67 -5.78 33.02 4.69
N THR A 68 -5.17 31.85 4.52
CA THR A 68 -4.58 31.48 3.23
C THR A 68 -4.57 29.97 3.05
N ALA A 69 -4.60 29.55 1.79
CA ALA A 69 -4.47 28.15 1.43
C ALA A 69 -3.22 27.92 0.55
N PRO A 70 -2.02 28.03 1.14
CA PRO A 70 -0.79 27.92 0.37
C PRO A 70 -0.51 26.46 -0.02
N VAL A 71 0.20 26.31 -1.17
CA VAL A 71 0.80 25.04 -1.57
C VAL A 71 2.27 25.05 -1.17
N VAL A 72 2.76 23.95 -0.62
CA VAL A 72 4.17 23.79 -0.27
C VAL A 72 5.01 23.80 -1.54
N ARG A 73 5.90 24.78 -1.62
CA ARG A 73 6.74 25.01 -2.79
C ARG A 73 7.88 23.99 -2.90
N PRO A 74 8.53 23.86 -4.10
CA PRO A 74 9.69 22.97 -4.26
C PRO A 74 10.90 23.31 -3.39
N ASP A 75 10.98 24.53 -2.83
CA ASP A 75 11.98 24.93 -1.86
C ASP A 75 11.63 24.55 -0.41
N GLY A 76 10.50 23.85 -0.22
CA GLY A 76 10.03 23.40 1.09
C GLY A 76 9.32 24.44 1.91
N GLN A 77 9.02 25.60 1.34
CA GLN A 77 8.42 26.72 2.07
C GLN A 77 6.97 26.94 1.68
N VAL A 78 6.24 27.58 2.59
CA VAL A 78 4.89 28.13 2.39
C VAL A 78 4.90 29.61 2.67
N THR A 79 4.14 30.37 1.88
CA THR A 79 4.02 31.83 2.07
C THR A 79 2.72 32.14 2.78
N VAL A 80 2.78 32.83 3.90
CA VAL A 80 1.62 33.38 4.61
C VAL A 80 1.58 34.89 4.39
N PRO A 81 0.52 35.46 3.79
CA PRO A 81 0.42 36.89 3.54
C PRO A 81 0.65 37.71 4.82
N GLY A 82 1.43 38.76 4.73
CA GLY A 82 1.75 39.63 5.87
C GLY A 82 2.77 39.09 6.88
N LEU A 83 3.08 37.78 6.85
CA LEU A 83 4.03 37.16 7.78
C LEU A 83 5.29 36.61 7.08
N GLY A 84 5.22 36.42 5.75
CA GLY A 84 6.35 35.94 4.94
C GLY A 84 6.42 34.43 4.77
N ASP A 85 7.63 33.91 4.48
CA ASP A 85 7.85 32.50 4.18
C ASP A 85 8.21 31.71 5.45
N PHE A 86 7.67 30.47 5.51
CA PHE A 86 7.90 29.49 6.57
C PHE A 86 8.37 28.18 5.96
N TYR A 87 9.40 27.58 6.54
CA TYR A 87 9.81 26.23 6.16
C TYR A 87 8.79 25.22 6.69
N ALA A 88 8.18 24.43 5.81
CA ALA A 88 7.08 23.55 6.17
C ALA A 88 7.41 22.05 5.99
N VAL A 89 8.28 21.72 5.03
CA VAL A 89 8.59 20.31 4.72
C VAL A 89 9.24 19.62 5.92
N GLY A 90 8.72 18.41 6.24
CA GLY A 90 9.18 17.60 7.37
C GLY A 90 8.62 18.01 8.72
N MET A 91 7.96 19.16 8.84
CA MET A 91 7.25 19.58 10.06
C MET A 91 5.88 18.92 10.16
N THR A 92 5.42 18.70 11.38
CA THR A 92 4.00 18.38 11.60
C THR A 92 3.14 19.65 11.48
N PRO A 93 1.83 19.55 11.22
CA PRO A 93 0.94 20.72 11.24
C PRO A 93 1.04 21.50 12.54
N ASP A 94 1.13 20.82 13.69
CA ASP A 94 1.23 21.46 15.02
C ASP A 94 2.55 22.23 15.20
N GLU A 95 3.66 21.68 14.68
CA GLU A 95 4.96 22.39 14.69
C GLU A 95 4.89 23.66 13.83
N LEU A 96 4.23 23.56 12.66
CA LEU A 96 4.04 24.71 11.77
C LEU A 96 3.11 25.76 12.37
N GLU A 97 2.01 25.35 13.04
CA GLU A 97 1.13 26.26 13.80
C GLU A 97 1.91 27.07 14.83
N THR A 98 2.78 26.39 15.59
CA THR A 98 3.61 27.00 16.61
C THR A 98 4.55 28.05 16.00
N ASP A 99 5.17 27.74 14.88
CA ASP A 99 6.12 28.63 14.20
C ASP A 99 5.41 29.86 13.61
N ILE A 100 4.26 29.68 12.98
CA ILE A 100 3.45 30.76 12.44
C ILE A 100 2.90 31.63 13.57
N SER A 101 2.37 31.04 14.65
CA SER A 101 1.86 31.79 15.81
C SER A 101 2.95 32.63 16.46
N ARG A 102 4.14 32.09 16.62
CA ARG A 102 5.29 32.81 17.18
C ARG A 102 5.66 34.02 16.34
N ARG A 103 5.68 33.93 15.01
CA ARG A 103 5.98 35.06 14.14
C ARG A 103 4.84 36.06 14.09
N ALA A 104 3.60 35.60 14.06
CA ALA A 104 2.40 36.44 14.07
C ALA A 104 2.28 37.27 15.37
N SER A 105 2.74 36.74 16.52
CA SER A 105 2.70 37.45 17.81
C SER A 105 3.55 38.73 17.87
N ILE A 106 4.44 38.92 16.91
CA ILE A 106 5.24 40.18 16.80
C ILE A 106 4.36 41.37 16.38
N THR A 107 3.38 41.11 15.50
CA THR A 107 2.53 42.16 14.90
C THR A 107 1.10 42.10 15.35
N HIS A 108 0.63 40.92 15.82
CA HIS A 108 -0.75 40.68 16.21
C HIS A 108 -0.85 40.22 17.67
N ARG A 109 -1.86 40.68 18.41
CA ARG A 109 -2.09 40.26 19.81
C ARG A 109 -2.80 38.91 19.85
N ASN A 110 -2.21 37.95 20.60
CA ASN A 110 -2.78 36.61 20.83
C ASN A 110 -3.27 35.90 19.54
N PRO A 111 -2.43 35.76 18.53
CA PRO A 111 -2.83 35.03 17.30
C PRO A 111 -3.10 33.57 17.63
N VAL A 112 -4.29 33.10 17.30
CA VAL A 112 -4.64 31.68 17.34
C VAL A 112 -4.64 31.19 15.90
N VAL A 113 -3.68 30.34 15.57
CA VAL A 113 -3.47 29.81 14.23
C VAL A 113 -3.85 28.34 14.22
N THR A 114 -4.50 27.91 13.16
CA THR A 114 -4.78 26.50 12.89
C THR A 114 -4.27 26.15 11.49
N VAL A 115 -3.49 25.09 11.38
CA VAL A 115 -2.98 24.58 10.10
C VAL A 115 -3.62 23.23 9.81
N LEU A 116 -4.40 23.17 8.73
CA LEU A 116 -5.03 21.95 8.24
C LEU A 116 -4.40 21.54 6.91
N VAL A 117 -4.14 20.25 6.74
CA VAL A 117 -3.75 19.73 5.43
C VAL A 117 -5.03 19.52 4.62
N GLN A 118 -5.26 20.36 3.62
CA GLN A 118 -6.44 20.32 2.76
C GLN A 118 -6.33 19.24 1.69
N GLU A 119 -5.16 19.16 1.05
CA GLU A 119 -4.88 18.16 0.02
C GLU A 119 -3.46 17.63 0.23
N PHE A 120 -3.36 16.32 0.35
CA PHE A 120 -2.09 15.63 0.40
C PHE A 120 -1.56 15.42 -1.02
N ARG A 121 -0.28 15.63 -1.23
CA ARG A 121 0.35 15.19 -2.47
C ARG A 121 0.12 13.69 -2.63
N ARG A 122 -0.47 13.31 -3.75
CA ARG A 122 -0.70 11.89 -4.05
C ARG A 122 0.62 11.25 -4.45
N HIS A 123 1.19 10.51 -3.53
CA HIS A 123 2.29 9.62 -3.86
C HIS A 123 1.77 8.42 -4.64
N HIS A 124 2.58 7.91 -5.56
CA HIS A 124 2.24 6.77 -6.40
C HIS A 124 3.35 5.72 -6.29
N ALA A 125 2.95 4.44 -6.38
CA ALA A 125 3.84 3.35 -6.70
C ALA A 125 3.56 2.86 -8.12
N TYR A 126 4.56 2.32 -8.79
CA TYR A 126 4.40 1.73 -10.11
C TYR A 126 4.32 0.21 -10.02
N ILE A 127 3.30 -0.37 -10.61
CA ILE A 127 3.10 -1.81 -10.68
C ILE A 127 3.28 -2.26 -12.12
N GLY A 128 4.26 -3.13 -12.37
CA GLY A 128 4.63 -3.56 -13.71
C GLY A 128 4.81 -5.07 -13.86
N GLY A 129 5.15 -5.49 -15.09
CA GLY A 129 5.38 -6.89 -15.42
C GLY A 129 4.09 -7.67 -15.67
N ARG A 130 4.00 -8.91 -15.18
CA ARG A 130 2.88 -9.83 -15.39
C ARG A 130 1.70 -9.55 -14.45
N VAL A 131 1.17 -8.35 -14.52
CA VAL A 131 -0.10 -7.93 -13.93
C VAL A 131 -1.11 -7.65 -15.02
N ARG A 132 -2.41 -7.70 -14.70
CA ARG A 132 -3.45 -7.50 -15.73
C ARG A 132 -3.48 -6.07 -16.27
N GLN A 133 -3.25 -5.09 -15.42
CA GLN A 133 -3.27 -3.68 -15.75
C GLN A 133 -2.05 -2.98 -15.16
N PRO A 134 -0.87 -3.01 -15.82
CA PRO A 134 0.30 -2.27 -15.37
C PRO A 134 0.00 -0.77 -15.27
N GLY A 135 0.65 -0.09 -14.33
CA GLY A 135 0.49 1.35 -14.15
C GLY A 135 0.66 1.82 -12.72
N PHE A 136 0.33 3.08 -12.49
CA PHE A 136 0.46 3.72 -11.18
C PHE A 136 -0.70 3.37 -10.25
N VAL A 137 -0.38 3.19 -8.97
CA VAL A 137 -1.34 3.04 -7.87
C VAL A 137 -1.11 4.16 -6.88
N ALA A 138 -2.17 4.85 -6.47
CA ALA A 138 -2.08 5.89 -5.44
C ALA A 138 -1.76 5.25 -4.08
N ILE A 139 -0.72 5.72 -3.41
CA ILE A 139 -0.34 5.24 -2.09
C ILE A 139 -1.33 5.74 -1.06
N ARG A 140 -1.75 4.81 -0.20
CA ARG A 140 -2.61 5.04 0.96
C ARG A 140 -1.98 4.37 2.18
N PRO A 141 -2.24 4.87 3.40
CA PRO A 141 -1.75 4.22 4.61
C PRO A 141 -2.11 2.73 4.63
N GLY A 142 -1.10 1.88 4.82
CA GLY A 142 -1.25 0.42 4.85
C GLY A 142 -1.45 -0.26 3.48
N LEU A 143 -1.16 0.43 2.35
CA LEU A 143 -1.14 -0.20 1.04
C LEU A 143 0.08 -1.13 0.94
N THR A 144 -0.19 -2.43 0.83
CA THR A 144 0.85 -3.45 0.69
C THR A 144 1.07 -3.83 -0.77
N THR A 145 2.18 -4.50 -1.04
CA THR A 145 2.53 -5.00 -2.38
C THR A 145 1.42 -5.87 -2.98
N LEU A 146 0.89 -6.81 -2.20
CA LEU A 146 -0.19 -7.70 -2.68
C LEU A 146 -1.45 -6.91 -2.99
N ARG A 147 -1.87 -5.99 -2.11
CA ARG A 147 -3.05 -5.14 -2.32
C ARG A 147 -2.90 -4.28 -3.57
N ALA A 148 -1.73 -3.69 -3.79
CA ALA A 148 -1.45 -2.87 -4.96
C ALA A 148 -1.57 -3.67 -6.26
N VAL A 149 -1.04 -4.90 -6.31
CA VAL A 149 -1.20 -5.80 -7.46
C VAL A 149 -2.68 -6.15 -7.68
N LEU A 150 -3.44 -6.43 -6.62
CA LEU A 150 -4.88 -6.74 -6.70
C LEU A 150 -5.69 -5.55 -7.22
N GLU A 151 -5.37 -4.31 -6.81
CA GLU A 151 -5.99 -3.09 -7.34
C GLU A 151 -5.74 -2.92 -8.84
N ARG A 152 -4.62 -3.41 -9.35
CA ARG A 152 -4.30 -3.44 -10.79
C ARG A 152 -4.87 -4.67 -11.51
N GLY A 153 -5.93 -5.28 -10.95
CA GLY A 153 -6.64 -6.42 -11.54
C GLY A 153 -6.01 -7.78 -11.25
N GLY A 154 -4.99 -7.83 -10.39
CA GLY A 154 -4.30 -9.04 -9.99
C GLY A 154 -3.25 -9.52 -11.00
N PHE A 155 -2.77 -10.73 -10.77
CA PHE A 155 -1.72 -11.35 -11.57
C PHE A 155 -2.22 -11.78 -12.96
N ALA A 156 -1.39 -11.57 -13.98
CA ALA A 156 -1.63 -12.08 -15.32
C ALA A 156 -1.18 -13.55 -15.43
N ARG A 157 -1.60 -14.22 -16.51
CA ARG A 157 -1.24 -15.61 -16.77
C ARG A 157 0.29 -15.74 -16.92
N GLY A 158 0.90 -16.71 -16.21
CA GLY A 158 2.34 -16.94 -16.22
C GLY A 158 3.12 -15.99 -15.30
N ALA A 159 2.47 -15.30 -14.39
CA ALA A 159 3.14 -14.52 -13.35
C ALA A 159 3.87 -15.44 -12.36
N ARG A 160 5.09 -15.07 -11.97
CA ARG A 160 5.88 -15.75 -10.94
C ARG A 160 5.74 -14.99 -9.63
N LEU A 161 4.90 -15.53 -8.75
CA LEU A 161 4.54 -14.89 -7.48
C LEU A 161 5.64 -15.08 -6.42
N ASP A 162 6.46 -16.11 -6.56
CA ASP A 162 7.60 -16.46 -5.70
C ASP A 162 8.85 -15.60 -5.95
N SER A 163 8.80 -14.71 -6.94
CA SER A 163 9.96 -13.90 -7.35
C SER A 163 9.58 -12.47 -7.73
N VAL A 164 8.58 -11.90 -7.04
CA VAL A 164 8.19 -10.50 -7.25
C VAL A 164 9.29 -9.58 -6.75
N LEU A 165 9.64 -8.56 -7.52
CA LEU A 165 10.63 -7.56 -7.13
C LEU A 165 9.94 -6.32 -6.56
N HIS A 166 10.41 -5.88 -5.42
CA HIS A 166 10.12 -4.59 -4.84
C HIS A 166 11.38 -3.73 -4.89
N VAL A 167 11.29 -2.56 -5.49
CA VAL A 167 12.35 -1.57 -5.57
C VAL A 167 11.89 -0.33 -4.83
N ALA A 168 12.53 -0.06 -3.70
CA ALA A 168 12.30 1.14 -2.90
C ALA A 168 13.36 2.18 -3.26
N TRP A 169 12.93 3.43 -3.45
CA TRP A 169 13.82 4.55 -3.72
C TRP A 169 14.14 5.31 -2.43
N ASP A 170 15.42 5.61 -2.23
CA ASP A 170 15.85 6.49 -1.15
C ASP A 170 15.91 7.93 -1.65
N GLN A 171 15.67 8.88 -0.75
CA GLN A 171 15.77 10.33 -1.02
C GLN A 171 17.18 10.77 -1.44
N SER A 172 18.20 9.99 -1.13
CA SER A 172 19.58 10.19 -1.57
C SER A 172 19.85 9.86 -3.04
N GLY A 173 18.82 9.35 -3.77
CA GLY A 173 18.94 8.91 -5.17
C GLY A 173 19.44 7.48 -5.33
N GLY A 174 19.59 6.73 -4.22
CA GLY A 174 19.83 5.30 -4.22
C GLY A 174 18.55 4.50 -4.35
N TYR A 175 18.68 3.21 -4.60
CA TYR A 175 17.56 2.27 -4.55
C TYR A 175 17.97 0.98 -3.84
N ALA A 176 16.98 0.34 -3.21
CA ALA A 176 17.11 -0.99 -2.64
C ALA A 176 16.15 -1.94 -3.35
N ALA A 177 16.67 -2.97 -3.98
CA ALA A 177 15.86 -3.98 -4.65
C ALA A 177 15.81 -5.25 -3.80
N GLN A 178 14.62 -5.76 -3.53
CA GLN A 178 14.42 -7.00 -2.81
C GLN A 178 13.39 -7.88 -3.51
N ARG A 179 13.61 -9.19 -3.39
CA ARG A 179 12.67 -10.19 -3.89
C ARG A 179 11.69 -10.58 -2.79
N ILE A 180 10.41 -10.62 -3.13
CA ILE A 180 9.31 -10.99 -2.25
C ILE A 180 8.61 -12.23 -2.79
N ASP A 181 8.21 -13.12 -1.91
CA ASP A 181 7.43 -14.32 -2.22
C ASP A 181 5.95 -14.09 -1.85
N LEU A 182 5.19 -13.57 -2.82
CA LEU A 182 3.75 -13.37 -2.66
C LEU A 182 2.95 -14.67 -2.78
N ALA A 183 3.53 -15.75 -3.37
CA ALA A 183 2.89 -17.06 -3.36
C ALA A 183 2.75 -17.56 -1.92
N ARG A 184 3.82 -17.45 -1.13
CA ARG A 184 3.82 -17.84 0.27
C ARG A 184 2.87 -16.98 1.12
N VAL A 185 2.75 -15.68 0.83
CA VAL A 185 1.77 -14.80 1.49
C VAL A 185 0.34 -15.31 1.27
N LEU A 186 0.01 -15.69 0.02
CA LEU A 186 -1.31 -16.21 -0.34
C LEU A 186 -1.61 -17.60 0.24
N GLU A 187 -0.60 -18.47 0.33
CA GLU A 187 -0.75 -19.83 0.84
C GLU A 187 -0.86 -19.89 2.37
N THR A 188 -0.04 -19.10 3.05
CA THR A 188 0.07 -19.18 4.52
C THR A 188 -0.72 -18.10 5.26
N GLY A 189 -1.20 -17.06 4.57
CA GLY A 189 -1.77 -15.86 5.19
C GLY A 189 -0.76 -15.02 5.98
N SER A 190 0.53 -15.37 5.93
CA SER A 190 1.58 -14.63 6.63
C SER A 190 1.90 -13.32 5.90
N THR A 191 1.73 -12.20 6.58
CA THR A 191 2.02 -10.87 6.04
C THR A 191 3.49 -10.47 6.12
N ALA A 192 4.37 -11.36 6.62
CA ALA A 192 5.78 -11.04 6.85
C ALA A 192 6.55 -10.59 5.59
N GLN A 193 6.09 -11.03 4.42
CA GLN A 193 6.69 -10.65 3.13
C GLN A 193 5.81 -9.72 2.29
N ASP A 194 4.65 -9.33 2.80
CA ASP A 194 3.77 -8.36 2.14
C ASP A 194 4.13 -6.94 2.60
N ILE A 195 5.05 -6.32 1.88
CA ILE A 195 5.68 -5.07 2.24
C ILE A 195 4.73 -3.90 2.01
N ILE A 196 4.71 -2.95 2.93
CA ILE A 196 4.00 -1.68 2.77
C ILE A 196 4.77 -0.82 1.77
N LEU A 197 4.07 -0.32 0.76
CA LEU A 197 4.67 0.48 -0.30
C LEU A 197 4.89 1.93 0.14
N GLY A 198 6.06 2.44 -0.19
CA GLY A 198 6.44 3.84 -0.05
C GLY A 198 6.28 4.65 -1.34
N PRO A 199 6.47 5.98 -1.26
CA PRO A 199 6.45 6.87 -2.41
C PRO A 199 7.46 6.47 -3.49
N ASN A 200 7.01 6.44 -4.74
CA ASN A 200 7.80 6.08 -5.92
C ASN A 200 8.34 4.64 -5.95
N ASP A 201 7.87 3.77 -5.08
CA ASP A 201 8.23 2.35 -5.13
C ASP A 201 7.80 1.71 -6.45
N VAL A 202 8.60 0.75 -6.89
CA VAL A 202 8.31 -0.06 -8.07
C VAL A 202 8.12 -1.50 -7.67
N VAL A 203 6.98 -2.08 -8.05
CA VAL A 203 6.69 -3.50 -7.91
C VAL A 203 6.70 -4.12 -9.30
N TYR A 204 7.57 -5.07 -9.54
CA TYR A 204 7.65 -5.78 -10.80
C TYR A 204 7.36 -7.26 -10.62
N VAL A 205 6.33 -7.74 -11.33
CA VAL A 205 5.93 -9.16 -11.32
C VAL A 205 6.54 -9.85 -12.55
N PRO A 206 7.52 -10.73 -12.39
CA PRO A 206 8.20 -11.37 -13.52
C PRO A 206 7.42 -12.55 -14.10
N ALA A 207 7.79 -12.95 -15.32
CA ALA A 207 7.32 -14.19 -15.96
C ALA A 207 8.21 -15.40 -15.62
N SER A 208 9.45 -15.16 -15.21
CA SER A 208 10.45 -16.17 -14.87
C SER A 208 11.11 -15.84 -13.54
N TRP A 209 11.79 -16.83 -12.95
CA TRP A 209 12.50 -16.60 -11.71
C TRP A 209 13.70 -15.65 -11.91
N ILE A 210 13.86 -14.69 -11.02
CA ILE A 210 14.94 -13.70 -11.06
C ILE A 210 15.94 -14.05 -9.96
N ALA A 211 17.17 -14.37 -10.37
CA ALA A 211 18.24 -14.79 -9.46
C ALA A 211 18.78 -13.61 -8.64
N ASP A 212 19.00 -12.48 -9.29
CA ASP A 212 19.58 -11.27 -8.70
C ASP A 212 18.69 -10.07 -9.00
N ALA A 213 18.10 -9.52 -7.92
CA ALA A 213 17.19 -8.37 -8.01
C ALA A 213 17.94 -7.07 -8.39
N GLY A 214 19.18 -6.91 -7.91
CA GLY A 214 19.98 -5.73 -8.21
C GLY A 214 20.37 -5.67 -9.68
N LEU A 215 20.90 -6.77 -10.22
CA LEU A 215 21.27 -6.85 -11.64
C LEU A 215 20.06 -6.65 -12.57
N PHE A 216 18.89 -7.16 -12.18
CA PHE A 216 17.68 -6.96 -12.96
C PHE A 216 17.27 -5.49 -13.01
N VAL A 217 17.34 -4.79 -11.88
CA VAL A 217 17.01 -3.36 -11.80
C VAL A 217 17.99 -2.54 -12.62
N ASP A 218 19.28 -2.80 -12.51
CA ASP A 218 20.31 -2.11 -13.30
C ASP A 218 20.12 -2.30 -14.80
N GLN A 219 19.74 -3.50 -15.23
CA GLN A 219 19.63 -3.86 -16.64
C GLN A 219 18.29 -3.45 -17.28
N TYR A 220 17.18 -3.49 -16.53
CA TYR A 220 15.83 -3.36 -17.12
C TYR A 220 15.01 -2.19 -16.58
N ILE A 221 15.24 -1.76 -15.35
CA ILE A 221 14.42 -0.71 -14.73
C ILE A 221 15.09 0.65 -14.84
N ARG A 222 16.41 0.71 -14.73
CA ARG A 222 17.16 1.96 -14.81
C ARG A 222 17.01 2.64 -16.17
N ASP A 223 16.95 1.87 -17.25
CA ASP A 223 16.75 2.39 -18.61
C ASP A 223 15.30 2.82 -18.90
N LEU A 224 14.33 2.26 -18.16
CA LEU A 224 12.90 2.58 -18.31
C LEU A 224 12.47 3.83 -17.52
N ILE A 225 13.18 4.16 -16.45
CA ILE A 225 12.92 5.34 -15.64
C ILE A 225 14.03 6.34 -15.95
N PRO A 226 13.76 7.43 -16.69
CA PRO A 226 14.77 8.45 -16.97
C PRO A 226 15.12 9.17 -15.66
N ILE A 227 16.03 8.59 -14.91
CA ILE A 227 16.63 9.22 -13.74
C ILE A 227 17.55 10.31 -14.30
N ARG A 228 17.12 11.54 -14.14
CA ARG A 228 17.95 12.69 -14.44
C ARG A 228 19.08 12.68 -13.44
N GLU A 229 20.24 12.14 -13.83
CA GLU A 229 21.46 12.30 -13.04
C GLU A 229 21.69 13.81 -12.84
N PRO A 230 21.93 14.26 -11.61
CA PRO A 230 22.36 15.64 -11.42
C PRO A 230 23.67 15.79 -12.21
N ASN A 231 23.62 16.63 -13.24
CA ASN A 231 24.69 16.87 -14.19
C ASN A 231 25.88 17.53 -13.45
N THR A 232 26.73 16.72 -12.81
CA THR A 232 27.99 17.14 -12.20
C THR A 232 29.09 17.16 -13.27
N ARG A 233 28.86 17.87 -14.37
CA ARG A 233 29.96 18.38 -15.19
C ARG A 233 30.34 19.75 -14.62
N LEU A 234 31.26 19.73 -13.69
CA LEU A 234 32.04 20.93 -13.40
C LEU A 234 32.69 21.39 -14.71
N PRO A 235 32.55 22.66 -15.11
CA PRO A 235 33.31 23.19 -16.25
C PRO A 235 34.78 23.10 -15.89
N THR A 236 35.55 22.37 -16.66
CA THR A 236 37.00 22.39 -16.63
C THR A 236 37.39 23.80 -17.03
N ILE A 237 37.87 24.60 -16.07
CA ILE A 237 38.51 25.87 -16.35
C ILE A 237 39.87 25.49 -16.99
N GLY A 238 39.91 25.60 -18.33
CA GLY A 238 41.13 25.47 -19.08
C GLY A 238 42.03 26.68 -18.83
N GLU A 239 43.30 26.39 -18.68
CA GLU A 239 44.40 27.35 -18.70
C GLU A 239 44.42 28.24 -19.93
#